data_0bb7036f08cbaa54029ef516c336f51c
#
_entry.id   0bb7036f08cbaa54029ef516c336f51c
#
_cell.length_a   1.000
_cell.length_b   1.000
_cell.length_c   1.000
_cell.angle_alpha   90.00
_cell.angle_beta   90.00
_cell.angle_gamma   90.00
#
_symmetry.space_group_name_H-M   'P 1'
#
loop_
_entity.id
_entity.type
_entity.pdbx_description
1 polymer ?
#
loop_
_entity_poly.entity_id
_entity_poly.type
_entity_poly.pdbx_seq_one_letter_code
_entity_poly.pdbx_strand_id
1 'polypeptide(L)'
;MGHNGNSYYIGIDLNDSYAMVSFFQQNMKEPETVSTVAGSEEFQIPLVLARRKSIGKWYYGDEARRLSKSGEMVCIDQLLKRALNSEKIVIDDDSFMAEELLALFLKKVMELPSKLGNPSSFDRLVICVDRLTKENVSMFYGMAVRLGINSRQLTVIDRKESFYYFALNQDKSLWLHDVVMFMQEKESIFFYSLKRDLRTTPQVVSIDCLLYTSDAADEP
;
A
#
# COMPACT_ATOMS: atom_id res chain seq x y z
N MET A 1 -24.74 -20.65 6.70
CA MET A 1 -23.52 -21.00 7.43
C MET A 1 -23.00 -19.71 8.04
N GLY A 2 -23.15 -19.55 9.35
CA GLY A 2 -22.77 -18.32 10.03
C GLY A 2 -21.25 -18.19 10.08
N HIS A 3 -20.70 -17.15 9.49
CA HIS A 3 -19.35 -16.70 9.78
C HIS A 3 -19.34 -16.06 11.20
N ASN A 4 -19.18 -16.91 12.22
CA ASN A 4 -18.78 -16.47 13.55
C ASN A 4 -17.25 -16.35 13.58
N GLY A 5 -16.69 -15.44 12.83
CA GLY A 5 -15.28 -15.14 12.87
C GLY A 5 -15.09 -13.63 12.80
N ASN A 6 -14.36 -13.07 13.75
CA ASN A 6 -13.94 -11.67 13.66
C ASN A 6 -13.25 -11.46 12.33
N SER A 7 -13.89 -10.69 11.45
CA SER A 7 -13.29 -10.37 10.14
C SER A 7 -11.97 -9.64 10.34
N TYR A 8 -10.93 -10.08 9.61
CA TYR A 8 -9.58 -9.56 9.69
C TYR A 8 -9.11 -9.07 8.34
N TYR A 9 -8.65 -7.85 8.29
CA TYR A 9 -8.27 -7.15 7.06
C TYR A 9 -6.84 -6.65 7.17
N ILE A 10 -6.09 -6.70 6.05
CA ILE A 10 -4.76 -6.11 5.92
C ILE A 10 -4.83 -5.03 4.85
N GLY A 11 -4.29 -3.85 5.13
CA GLY A 11 -4.06 -2.76 4.19
C GLY A 11 -2.58 -2.56 3.97
N ILE A 12 -2.15 -2.36 2.73
CA ILE A 12 -0.79 -2.00 2.38
C ILE A 12 -0.84 -0.73 1.54
N ASP A 13 -0.30 0.38 2.05
CA ASP A 13 -0.01 1.57 1.25
C ASP A 13 1.37 1.38 0.63
N LEU A 14 1.45 1.42 -0.70
CA LEU A 14 2.62 1.07 -1.48
C LEU A 14 2.96 2.16 -2.50
N ASN A 15 4.21 2.59 -2.50
CA ASN A 15 4.79 3.41 -3.57
C ASN A 15 6.17 2.89 -3.97
N ASP A 16 6.89 3.63 -4.84
CA ASP A 16 8.22 3.23 -5.33
C ASP A 16 9.29 3.18 -4.24
N SER A 17 9.08 3.81 -3.10
CA SER A 17 10.10 3.98 -2.06
C SER A 17 9.87 3.13 -0.82
N TYR A 18 8.60 2.94 -0.43
CA TYR A 18 8.24 2.24 0.81
C TYR A 18 6.86 1.58 0.73
N ALA A 19 6.62 0.69 1.69
CA ALA A 19 5.29 0.19 2.03
C ALA A 19 4.97 0.54 3.49
N MET A 20 3.68 0.78 3.79
CA MET A 20 3.15 0.80 5.16
C MET A 20 2.07 -0.27 5.28
N VAL A 21 2.05 -0.97 6.40
CA VAL A 21 1.10 -2.07 6.65
C VAL A 21 0.19 -1.71 7.80
N SER A 22 -1.10 -1.74 7.54
CA SER A 22 -2.13 -1.57 8.56
C SER A 22 -3.00 -2.82 8.63
N PHE A 23 -3.62 -3.04 9.78
CA PHE A 23 -4.57 -4.13 9.97
C PHE A 23 -5.78 -3.67 10.76
N PHE A 24 -6.89 -4.37 10.56
CA PHE A 24 -8.14 -4.10 11.25
C PHE A 24 -8.86 -5.41 11.57
N GLN A 25 -9.37 -5.51 12.77
CA GLN A 25 -10.29 -6.56 13.20
C GLN A 25 -11.63 -5.95 13.62
N GLN A 26 -12.69 -6.67 13.45
CA GLN A 26 -14.05 -6.16 13.73
C GLN A 26 -14.27 -5.70 15.19
N ASN A 27 -13.47 -6.20 16.14
CA ASN A 27 -13.48 -5.79 17.54
C ASN A 27 -12.63 -4.54 17.83
N MET A 28 -11.89 -4.04 16.86
CA MET A 28 -11.08 -2.81 16.99
C MET A 28 -11.94 -1.58 16.69
N LYS A 29 -11.63 -0.46 17.34
CA LYS A 29 -12.29 0.83 17.07
C LYS A 29 -11.79 1.45 15.77
N GLU A 30 -10.51 1.29 15.50
CA GLU A 30 -9.81 1.87 14.33
C GLU A 30 -8.69 0.93 13.88
N PRO A 31 -8.24 1.03 12.62
CA PRO A 31 -7.10 0.28 12.13
C PRO A 31 -5.81 0.67 12.87
N GLU A 32 -4.92 -0.30 13.04
CA GLU A 32 -3.57 -0.06 13.56
C GLU A 32 -2.54 -0.21 12.45
N THR A 33 -1.53 0.66 12.44
CA THR A 33 -0.39 0.59 11.51
C THR A 33 0.81 -0.03 12.22
N VAL A 34 1.44 -1.00 11.56
CA VAL A 34 2.60 -1.71 12.10
C VAL A 34 3.82 -0.81 12.11
N SER A 35 4.40 -0.57 13.29
CA SER A 35 5.70 0.08 13.39
C SER A 35 6.83 -0.92 13.12
N THR A 36 7.85 -0.48 12.39
CA THR A 36 9.05 -1.28 12.09
C THR A 36 10.00 -1.37 13.27
N VAL A 37 9.89 -0.41 14.21
CA VAL A 37 10.71 -0.33 15.43
C VAL A 37 9.80 -0.33 16.64
N ALA A 38 10.00 -1.26 17.55
CA ALA A 38 9.19 -1.37 18.76
C ALA A 38 9.29 -0.09 19.60
N GLY A 39 8.13 0.49 19.95
CA GLY A 39 8.04 1.69 20.78
C GLY A 39 8.32 3.01 20.02
N SER A 40 8.38 2.99 18.70
CA SER A 40 8.47 4.19 17.86
C SER A 40 7.31 4.27 16.87
N GLU A 41 7.15 5.42 16.22
CA GLU A 41 6.16 5.65 15.16
C GLU A 41 6.82 5.58 13.77
N GLU A 42 7.67 4.58 13.55
CA GLU A 42 8.31 4.34 12.26
C GLU A 42 7.52 3.30 11.48
N PHE A 43 6.65 3.76 10.57
CA PHE A 43 5.72 2.91 9.83
C PHE A 43 6.19 2.58 8.41
N GLN A 44 7.15 3.33 7.86
CA GLN A 44 7.61 3.15 6.50
C GLN A 44 8.63 2.01 6.40
N ILE A 45 8.30 0.99 5.63
CA ILE A 45 9.17 -0.14 5.33
C ILE A 45 9.78 0.11 3.95
N PRO A 46 11.09 0.34 3.84
CA PRO A 46 11.72 0.58 2.53
C PRO A 46 11.40 -0.53 1.53
N LEU A 47 10.97 -0.16 0.31
CA LEU A 47 10.66 -1.11 -0.76
C LEU A 47 11.94 -1.62 -1.41
N VAL A 48 12.74 -2.34 -0.64
CA VAL A 48 14.06 -2.86 -1.01
C VAL A 48 14.15 -4.33 -0.64
N LEU A 49 14.71 -5.12 -1.55
CA LEU A 49 15.20 -6.47 -1.29
C LEU A 49 16.71 -6.51 -1.41
N ALA A 50 17.33 -7.38 -0.64
CA ALA A 50 18.74 -7.72 -0.82
C ALA A 50 18.91 -9.24 -0.79
N ARG A 51 19.75 -9.76 -1.69
CA ARG A 51 20.10 -11.18 -1.75
C ARG A 51 21.55 -11.39 -1.41
N ARG A 52 21.82 -12.29 -0.47
CA ARG A 52 23.20 -12.69 -0.14
C ARG A 52 23.72 -13.65 -1.19
N LYS A 53 24.81 -13.26 -1.86
CA LYS A 53 25.40 -14.00 -2.99
C LYS A 53 25.71 -15.46 -2.66
N SER A 54 26.37 -15.72 -1.53
CA SER A 54 26.87 -17.05 -1.18
C SER A 54 25.80 -18.09 -0.82
N ILE A 55 24.65 -17.66 -0.28
CA ILE A 55 23.63 -18.57 0.28
C ILE A 55 22.22 -18.34 -0.28
N GLY A 56 22.06 -17.39 -1.18
CA GLY A 56 20.78 -17.09 -1.80
C GLY A 56 19.68 -16.58 -0.84
N LYS A 57 20.02 -16.20 0.40
CA LYS A 57 19.06 -15.72 1.39
C LYS A 57 18.60 -14.30 1.08
N TRP A 58 17.28 -14.08 1.18
CA TRP A 58 16.66 -12.80 0.97
C TRP A 58 16.45 -12.04 2.28
N TYR A 59 16.66 -10.73 2.20
CA TYR A 59 16.39 -9.74 3.23
C TYR A 59 15.51 -8.64 2.64
N TYR A 60 14.74 -7.93 3.46
CA TYR A 60 13.82 -6.89 3.01
C TYR A 60 13.83 -5.67 3.94
N GLY A 61 13.34 -4.53 3.45
CA GLY A 61 13.19 -3.30 4.21
C GLY A 61 14.51 -2.75 4.73
N ASP A 62 14.53 -2.27 5.97
CA ASP A 62 15.70 -1.67 6.59
C ASP A 62 16.86 -2.64 6.77
N GLU A 63 16.57 -3.92 7.04
CA GLU A 63 17.60 -4.95 7.12
C GLU A 63 18.32 -5.11 5.78
N ALA A 64 17.58 -5.17 4.67
CA ALA A 64 18.15 -5.23 3.32
C ALA A 64 19.02 -4.01 3.03
N ARG A 65 18.51 -2.81 3.33
CA ARG A 65 19.23 -1.54 3.12
C ARG A 65 20.51 -1.47 3.95
N ARG A 66 20.46 -1.90 5.21
CA ARG A 66 21.62 -1.93 6.11
C ARG A 66 22.69 -2.91 5.64
N LEU A 67 22.28 -4.14 5.30
CA LEU A 67 23.21 -5.21 4.90
C LEU A 67 23.80 -4.97 3.50
N SER A 68 23.12 -4.29 2.62
CA SER A 68 23.64 -3.93 1.28
C SER A 68 24.90 -3.07 1.33
N LYS A 69 25.11 -2.33 2.42
CA LYS A 69 26.32 -1.49 2.61
C LYS A 69 27.60 -2.31 2.78
N SER A 70 27.53 -3.60 3.09
CA SER A 70 28.71 -4.46 3.29
C SER A 70 29.33 -4.97 1.98
N GLY A 71 28.67 -4.78 0.83
CA GLY A 71 29.15 -5.26 -0.49
C GLY A 71 28.94 -6.76 -0.74
N GLU A 72 28.51 -7.54 0.26
CA GLU A 72 28.23 -8.98 0.13
C GLU A 72 26.81 -9.27 -0.41
N MET A 73 26.03 -8.24 -0.63
CA MET A 73 24.64 -8.34 -1.04
C MET A 73 24.39 -7.66 -2.39
N VAL A 74 23.52 -8.25 -3.18
CA VAL A 74 22.92 -7.55 -4.32
C VAL A 74 21.64 -6.90 -3.83
N CYS A 75 21.60 -5.56 -3.92
CA CYS A 75 20.46 -4.74 -3.54
C CYS A 75 19.56 -4.47 -4.74
N ILE A 76 18.24 -4.60 -4.54
CA ILE A 76 17.22 -4.35 -5.55
C ILE A 76 16.22 -3.36 -4.97
N ASP A 77 16.18 -2.20 -5.55
CA ASP A 77 15.24 -1.11 -5.26
C ASP A 77 14.26 -0.88 -6.41
N GLN A 78 13.37 0.11 -6.28
CA GLN A 78 12.37 0.47 -7.28
C GLN A 78 11.51 -0.73 -7.73
N LEU A 79 11.25 -1.67 -6.82
CA LEU A 79 10.58 -2.93 -7.14
C LEU A 79 9.23 -2.74 -7.82
N LEU A 80 8.42 -1.76 -7.40
CA LEU A 80 7.11 -1.48 -8.00
C LEU A 80 7.27 -1.05 -9.46
N LYS A 81 8.15 -0.08 -9.73
CA LYS A 81 8.43 0.42 -11.07
C LYS A 81 8.97 -0.68 -11.99
N ARG A 82 9.92 -1.49 -11.49
CA ARG A 82 10.50 -2.62 -12.23
C ARG A 82 9.45 -3.69 -12.55
N ALA A 83 8.56 -3.98 -11.59
CA ALA A 83 7.46 -4.93 -11.78
C ALA A 83 6.46 -4.45 -12.83
N LEU A 84 6.09 -3.16 -12.81
CA LEU A 84 5.21 -2.57 -13.82
C LEU A 84 5.82 -2.61 -15.23
N ASN A 85 7.14 -2.56 -15.34
CA ASN A 85 7.86 -2.70 -16.61
C ASN A 85 8.17 -4.16 -16.98
N SER A 86 7.68 -5.15 -16.21
CA SER A 86 7.96 -6.59 -16.40
C SER A 86 9.46 -6.87 -16.55
N GLU A 87 10.28 -6.19 -15.73
CA GLU A 87 11.74 -6.25 -15.83
C GLU A 87 12.27 -7.59 -15.36
N LYS A 88 13.23 -8.14 -16.10
CA LYS A 88 13.97 -9.33 -15.71
C LYS A 88 15.23 -8.93 -14.95
N ILE A 89 15.38 -9.41 -13.72
CA ILE A 89 16.50 -9.11 -12.84
C ILE A 89 17.39 -10.34 -12.72
N VAL A 90 18.66 -10.18 -13.08
CA VAL A 90 19.66 -11.26 -12.98
C VAL A 90 20.54 -11.00 -11.78
N ILE A 91 20.69 -12.01 -10.92
CA ILE A 91 21.54 -12.00 -9.73
C ILE A 91 22.36 -13.26 -9.71
N ASP A 92 23.66 -13.11 -9.87
CA ASP A 92 24.58 -14.22 -10.10
C ASP A 92 24.10 -15.03 -11.33
N ASP A 93 23.85 -16.34 -11.20
CA ASP A 93 23.36 -17.22 -12.25
C ASP A 93 21.83 -17.35 -12.27
N ASP A 94 21.13 -16.73 -11.31
CA ASP A 94 19.69 -16.80 -11.18
C ASP A 94 18.99 -15.60 -11.86
N SER A 95 17.80 -15.87 -12.36
CA SER A 95 16.98 -14.88 -13.06
C SER A 95 15.57 -14.83 -12.47
N PHE A 96 15.10 -13.63 -12.13
CA PHE A 96 13.82 -13.37 -11.50
C PHE A 96 13.03 -12.33 -12.31
N MET A 97 11.72 -12.49 -12.37
CA MET A 97 10.87 -11.39 -12.80
C MET A 97 10.67 -10.42 -11.62
N ALA A 98 10.71 -9.13 -11.89
CA ALA A 98 10.52 -8.12 -10.85
C ALA A 98 9.18 -8.25 -10.11
N GLU A 99 8.13 -8.73 -10.78
CA GLU A 99 6.84 -9.06 -10.18
C GLU A 99 6.94 -10.17 -9.12
N GLU A 100 7.81 -11.16 -9.33
CA GLU A 100 8.05 -12.24 -8.36
C GLU A 100 8.75 -11.71 -7.12
N LEU A 101 9.70 -10.80 -7.31
CA LEU A 101 10.41 -10.15 -6.22
C LEU A 101 9.50 -9.18 -5.45
N LEU A 102 8.63 -8.43 -6.15
CA LEU A 102 7.63 -7.62 -5.49
C LEU A 102 6.65 -8.48 -4.66
N ALA A 103 6.20 -9.61 -5.22
CA ALA A 103 5.36 -10.55 -4.48
C ALA A 103 6.07 -11.14 -3.26
N LEU A 104 7.37 -11.45 -3.36
CA LEU A 104 8.19 -11.89 -2.23
C LEU A 104 8.24 -10.83 -1.12
N PHE A 105 8.46 -9.56 -1.47
CA PHE A 105 8.45 -8.45 -0.53
C PHE A 105 7.08 -8.30 0.14
N LEU A 106 5.99 -8.23 -0.65
CA LEU A 106 4.63 -8.07 -0.14
C LEU A 106 4.26 -9.19 0.82
N LYS A 107 4.64 -10.44 0.50
CA LYS A 107 4.42 -11.59 1.39
C LYS A 107 5.09 -11.41 2.74
N LYS A 108 6.31 -10.85 2.76
CA LYS A 108 7.04 -10.58 4.00
C LYS A 108 6.40 -9.50 4.85
N VAL A 109 5.90 -8.44 4.25
CA VAL A 109 5.24 -7.36 4.99
C VAL A 109 3.84 -7.76 5.45
N MET A 110 3.12 -8.61 4.70
CA MET A 110 1.84 -9.19 5.11
C MET A 110 1.94 -10.08 6.36
N GLU A 111 3.11 -10.66 6.64
CA GLU A 111 3.38 -11.47 7.83
C GLU A 111 3.57 -10.60 9.10
N LEU A 112 3.80 -9.29 8.98
CA LEU A 112 4.15 -8.44 10.12
C LEU A 112 3.05 -8.36 11.19
N PRO A 113 1.76 -8.18 10.86
CA PRO A 113 0.73 -8.16 11.89
C PRO A 113 0.65 -9.46 12.69
N SER A 114 0.90 -10.63 12.09
CA SER A 114 0.89 -11.91 12.80
C SER A 114 2.03 -12.04 13.83
N LYS A 115 3.15 -11.37 13.59
CA LYS A 115 4.26 -11.29 14.57
C LYS A 115 3.91 -10.47 15.80
N LEU A 116 2.87 -9.64 15.73
CA LEU A 116 2.31 -8.88 16.85
C LEU A 116 1.16 -9.61 17.56
N GLY A 117 0.98 -10.91 17.28
CA GLY A 117 -0.06 -11.74 17.89
C GLY A 117 -1.40 -11.74 17.16
N ASN A 118 -1.49 -11.12 15.98
CA ASN A 118 -2.69 -11.15 15.15
C ASN A 118 -2.83 -12.46 14.37
N PRO A 119 -4.03 -12.81 13.86
CA PRO A 119 -4.22 -13.99 13.03
C PRO A 119 -3.29 -14.00 11.81
N SER A 120 -2.79 -15.16 11.42
CA SER A 120 -2.00 -15.34 10.21
C SER A 120 -2.84 -15.39 8.93
N SER A 121 -4.14 -15.72 9.07
CA SER A 121 -5.11 -15.73 7.97
C SER A 121 -5.98 -14.47 8.05
N PHE A 122 -6.28 -13.87 6.91
CA PHE A 122 -7.11 -12.68 6.78
C PHE A 122 -8.19 -12.89 5.73
N ASP A 123 -9.27 -12.11 5.84
CA ASP A 123 -10.40 -12.18 4.92
C ASP A 123 -10.13 -11.40 3.64
N ARG A 124 -9.43 -10.27 3.76
CA ARG A 124 -9.16 -9.39 2.63
C ARG A 124 -7.84 -8.64 2.76
N LEU A 125 -7.16 -8.50 1.63
CA LEU A 125 -6.01 -7.64 1.42
C LEU A 125 -6.42 -6.44 0.57
N VAL A 126 -6.12 -5.23 1.04
CA VAL A 126 -6.27 -3.98 0.27
C VAL A 126 -4.88 -3.45 -0.03
N ILE A 127 -4.56 -3.27 -1.31
CA ILE A 127 -3.33 -2.60 -1.74
C ILE A 127 -3.71 -1.21 -2.25
N CYS A 128 -3.17 -0.19 -1.60
CA CYS A 128 -3.32 1.21 -1.96
C CYS A 128 -2.06 1.67 -2.71
N VAL A 129 -2.23 2.28 -3.87
CA VAL A 129 -1.15 2.81 -4.73
C VAL A 129 -1.37 4.29 -4.99
N ASP A 130 -0.34 5.01 -5.45
CA ASP A 130 -0.45 6.44 -5.74
C ASP A 130 -1.52 6.73 -6.81
N ARG A 131 -1.53 5.95 -7.88
CA ARG A 131 -2.48 6.06 -8.98
C ARG A 131 -2.96 4.70 -9.46
N LEU A 132 -4.26 4.57 -9.63
CA LEU A 132 -4.86 3.35 -10.18
C LEU A 132 -4.79 3.38 -11.72
N THR A 133 -4.04 2.43 -12.30
CA THR A 133 -3.94 2.21 -13.75
C THR A 133 -4.34 0.77 -14.09
N LYS A 134 -4.67 0.51 -15.35
CA LYS A 134 -4.98 -0.86 -15.79
C LYS A 134 -3.81 -1.81 -15.57
N GLU A 135 -2.59 -1.30 -15.78
CA GLU A 135 -1.34 -2.06 -15.68
C GLU A 135 -1.12 -2.50 -14.23
N ASN A 136 -1.19 -1.57 -13.25
CA ASN A 136 -0.96 -1.94 -11.86
C ASN A 136 -2.09 -2.82 -11.30
N VAL A 137 -3.34 -2.57 -11.66
CA VAL A 137 -4.47 -3.45 -11.30
C VAL A 137 -4.24 -4.87 -11.85
N SER A 138 -3.94 -4.99 -13.14
CA SER A 138 -3.69 -6.28 -13.79
C SER A 138 -2.51 -7.01 -13.15
N MET A 139 -1.41 -6.32 -12.87
CA MET A 139 -0.23 -6.87 -12.21
C MET A 139 -0.55 -7.43 -10.82
N PHE A 140 -1.24 -6.65 -9.95
CA PHE A 140 -1.55 -7.11 -8.61
C PHE A 140 -2.52 -8.30 -8.60
N TYR A 141 -3.56 -8.29 -9.45
CA TYR A 141 -4.44 -9.45 -9.56
C TYR A 141 -3.74 -10.68 -10.14
N GLY A 142 -2.83 -10.49 -11.10
CA GLY A 142 -1.98 -11.56 -11.63
C GLY A 142 -1.05 -12.18 -10.59
N MET A 143 -0.62 -11.37 -9.59
CA MET A 143 0.27 -11.83 -8.52
C MET A 143 -0.48 -12.46 -7.32
N ALA A 144 -1.83 -12.44 -7.28
CA ALA A 144 -2.61 -12.94 -6.14
C ALA A 144 -2.24 -14.40 -5.75
N VAL A 145 -2.06 -15.28 -6.75
CA VAL A 145 -1.64 -16.68 -6.52
C VAL A 145 -0.26 -16.75 -5.86
N ARG A 146 0.68 -15.89 -6.30
CA ARG A 146 2.02 -15.81 -5.68
C ARG A 146 1.95 -15.30 -4.24
N LEU A 147 1.02 -14.42 -3.93
CA LEU A 147 0.75 -13.96 -2.57
C LEU A 147 0.09 -15.03 -1.69
N GLY A 148 -0.40 -16.10 -2.28
CA GLY A 148 -1.09 -17.18 -1.56
C GLY A 148 -2.54 -16.83 -1.22
N ILE A 149 -3.17 -15.93 -1.98
CA ILE A 149 -4.54 -15.46 -1.77
C ILE A 149 -5.42 -15.72 -3.01
N ASN A 150 -6.73 -15.78 -2.79
CA ASN A 150 -7.69 -15.77 -3.88
C ASN A 150 -7.87 -14.33 -4.38
N SER A 151 -8.06 -14.15 -5.69
CA SER A 151 -8.31 -12.83 -6.29
C SER A 151 -9.51 -12.10 -5.68
N ARG A 152 -10.50 -12.81 -5.14
CA ARG A 152 -11.65 -12.21 -4.44
C ARG A 152 -11.28 -11.61 -3.08
N GLN A 153 -10.14 -12.01 -2.51
CA GLN A 153 -9.62 -11.45 -1.26
C GLN A 153 -8.79 -10.19 -1.49
N LEU A 154 -8.43 -9.89 -2.75
CA LEU A 154 -7.63 -8.74 -3.12
C LEU A 154 -8.53 -7.59 -3.57
N THR A 155 -8.22 -6.38 -3.10
CA THR A 155 -8.76 -5.12 -3.62
C THR A 155 -7.58 -4.18 -3.86
N VAL A 156 -7.55 -3.53 -5.02
CA VAL A 156 -6.54 -2.51 -5.34
C VAL A 156 -7.25 -1.18 -5.49
N ILE A 157 -6.79 -0.18 -4.75
CA ILE A 157 -7.36 1.18 -4.73
C ILE A 157 -6.25 2.22 -4.91
N ASP A 158 -6.59 3.44 -5.24
CA ASP A 158 -5.66 4.56 -5.16
C ASP A 158 -5.79 5.32 -3.83
N ARG A 159 -4.83 6.21 -3.55
CA ARG A 159 -4.82 7.01 -2.31
C ARG A 159 -6.05 7.89 -2.18
N LYS A 160 -6.59 8.40 -3.28
CA LYS A 160 -7.80 9.22 -3.26
C LYS A 160 -8.98 8.40 -2.78
N GLU A 161 -9.18 7.21 -3.35
CA GLU A 161 -10.24 6.29 -2.97
C GLU A 161 -10.10 5.86 -1.51
N SER A 162 -8.88 5.53 -1.06
CA SER A 162 -8.58 5.22 0.34
C SER A 162 -8.99 6.36 1.28
N PHE A 163 -8.65 7.59 0.91
CA PHE A 163 -9.00 8.76 1.71
C PHE A 163 -10.52 9.01 1.74
N TYR A 164 -11.23 8.74 0.63
CA TYR A 164 -12.69 8.85 0.60
C TYR A 164 -13.35 7.89 1.58
N TYR A 165 -12.89 6.64 1.64
CA TYR A 165 -13.39 5.69 2.62
C TYR A 165 -13.08 6.14 4.05
N PHE A 166 -11.92 6.72 4.30
CA PHE A 166 -11.57 7.31 5.59
C PHE A 166 -12.55 8.45 5.94
N ALA A 167 -12.76 9.41 5.04
CA ALA A 167 -13.66 10.54 5.26
C ALA A 167 -15.12 10.11 5.48
N LEU A 168 -15.60 9.09 4.75
CA LEU A 168 -16.95 8.54 4.91
C LEU A 168 -17.20 7.93 6.27
N ASN A 169 -16.16 7.39 6.91
CA ASN A 169 -16.23 6.77 8.23
C ASN A 169 -16.03 7.75 9.40
N GLN A 170 -15.77 9.02 9.11
CA GLN A 170 -15.68 10.06 10.14
C GLN A 170 -17.04 10.42 10.71
N ASP A 171 -17.03 11.13 11.84
CA ASP A 171 -18.25 11.61 12.50
C ASP A 171 -19.14 12.40 11.53
N LYS A 172 -20.46 12.27 11.72
CA LYS A 172 -21.45 12.94 10.86
C LYS A 172 -21.30 14.46 10.91
N SER A 173 -20.75 15.04 11.95
CA SER A 173 -20.48 16.47 12.09
C SER A 173 -19.53 17.01 11.02
N LEU A 174 -18.59 16.17 10.54
CA LEU A 174 -17.71 16.53 9.43
C LEU A 174 -18.50 16.96 8.18
N TRP A 175 -19.66 16.32 7.94
CA TRP A 175 -20.48 16.52 6.74
C TRP A 175 -21.50 17.64 6.87
N LEU A 176 -21.53 18.37 7.99
CA LEU A 176 -22.30 19.61 8.15
C LEU A 176 -21.63 20.81 7.48
N HIS A 177 -20.40 20.68 7.07
CA HIS A 177 -19.59 21.70 6.43
C HIS A 177 -19.03 21.17 5.10
N ASP A 178 -18.45 22.07 4.30
CA ASP A 178 -17.71 21.69 3.11
C ASP A 178 -16.43 20.94 3.54
N VAL A 179 -16.23 19.73 3.02
CA VAL A 179 -15.06 18.92 3.29
C VAL A 179 -14.08 19.07 2.15
N VAL A 180 -12.87 19.49 2.46
CA VAL A 180 -11.79 19.63 1.47
C VAL A 180 -10.63 18.73 1.83
N MET A 181 -10.20 17.92 0.88
CA MET A 181 -8.99 17.10 0.97
C MET A 181 -7.86 17.76 0.20
N PHE A 182 -6.68 17.81 0.82
CA PHE A 182 -5.45 18.23 0.17
C PHE A 182 -4.58 17.00 -0.08
N MET A 183 -4.06 16.88 -1.30
CA MET A 183 -3.08 15.86 -1.64
C MET A 183 -1.88 16.51 -2.31
N GLN A 184 -0.69 16.37 -1.73
CA GLN A 184 0.55 16.79 -2.34
C GLN A 184 1.20 15.62 -3.06
N GLU A 185 1.40 15.76 -4.37
CA GLU A 185 2.11 14.80 -5.21
C GLU A 185 3.28 15.54 -5.89
N LYS A 186 4.51 15.26 -5.45
CA LYS A 186 5.73 15.92 -5.97
C LYS A 186 5.60 17.45 -5.94
N GLU A 187 5.46 18.07 -7.11
CA GLU A 187 5.38 19.52 -7.31
C GLU A 187 3.94 20.04 -7.46
N SER A 188 2.96 19.17 -7.36
CA SER A 188 1.54 19.50 -7.54
C SER A 188 0.76 19.33 -6.25
N ILE A 189 -0.17 20.24 -6.00
CA ILE A 189 -1.14 20.14 -4.90
C ILE A 189 -2.51 19.96 -5.52
N PHE A 190 -3.19 18.91 -5.12
CA PHE A 190 -4.56 18.64 -5.52
C PHE A 190 -5.51 18.99 -4.38
N PHE A 191 -6.60 19.68 -4.74
CA PHE A 191 -7.70 19.99 -3.85
C PHE A 191 -8.93 19.22 -4.32
N TYR A 192 -9.54 18.47 -3.41
CA TYR A 192 -10.79 17.77 -3.69
C TYR A 192 -11.87 18.29 -2.76
N SER A 193 -12.94 18.85 -3.33
CA SER A 193 -14.14 19.18 -2.58
C SER A 193 -15.03 17.96 -2.52
N LEU A 194 -15.41 17.55 -1.32
CA LEU A 194 -16.24 16.39 -1.06
C LEU A 194 -17.62 16.89 -0.57
N LYS A 195 -18.69 16.47 -1.26
CA LYS A 195 -20.06 16.78 -0.87
C LYS A 195 -20.86 15.50 -0.74
N ARG A 196 -21.47 15.29 0.41
CA ARG A 196 -22.31 14.12 0.68
C ARG A 196 -23.77 14.49 0.52
N ASP A 197 -24.46 13.83 -0.41
CA ASP A 197 -25.91 13.94 -0.50
C ASP A 197 -26.57 12.98 0.51
N LEU A 198 -27.10 13.56 1.59
CA LEU A 198 -27.76 12.81 2.66
C LEU A 198 -29.18 12.37 2.28
N ARG A 199 -29.74 12.85 1.15
CA ARG A 199 -31.12 12.56 0.70
C ARG A 199 -31.20 11.32 -0.17
N THR A 200 -30.07 10.81 -0.66
CA THR A 200 -30.02 9.61 -1.49
C THR A 200 -29.83 8.32 -0.69
N THR A 201 -30.37 7.20 -1.20
CA THR A 201 -30.16 5.86 -0.62
C THR A 201 -29.79 4.90 -1.76
N PRO A 202 -28.56 4.36 -1.81
CA PRO A 202 -27.43 4.66 -0.92
C PRO A 202 -26.98 6.12 -1.00
N GLN A 203 -26.31 6.60 0.04
CA GLN A 203 -25.78 7.97 0.07
C GLN A 203 -24.68 8.12 -0.99
N VAL A 204 -24.71 9.23 -1.72
CA VAL A 204 -23.75 9.56 -2.78
C VAL A 204 -22.81 10.65 -2.29
N VAL A 205 -21.53 10.48 -2.56
CA VAL A 205 -20.52 11.52 -2.39
C VAL A 205 -20.08 11.98 -3.77
N SER A 206 -20.28 13.28 -4.05
CA SER A 206 -19.72 13.92 -5.23
C SER A 206 -18.35 14.51 -4.90
N ILE A 207 -17.46 14.48 -5.86
CA ILE A 207 -16.07 14.86 -5.71
C ILE A 207 -15.71 15.78 -6.87
N ASP A 208 -15.37 17.03 -6.53
CA ASP A 208 -14.86 18.01 -7.48
C ASP A 208 -13.36 18.17 -7.25
N CYS A 209 -12.55 17.99 -8.29
CA CYS A 209 -11.10 18.15 -8.25
C CYS A 209 -10.69 19.51 -8.81
N LEU A 210 -9.95 20.28 -8.02
CA LEU A 210 -9.27 21.50 -8.46
C LEU A 210 -7.76 21.21 -8.44
N LEU A 211 -7.11 21.33 -9.59
CA LEU A 211 -5.65 21.18 -9.71
C LEU A 211 -4.98 22.54 -9.49
N TYR A 212 -4.03 22.61 -8.58
CA TYR A 212 -3.12 23.74 -8.46
C TYR A 212 -1.70 23.28 -8.80
N THR A 213 -1.10 23.84 -9.85
CA THR A 213 0.30 23.62 -10.23
C THR A 213 1.13 24.84 -9.87
N SER A 214 2.35 24.66 -9.43
CA SER A 214 3.27 25.76 -9.07
C SER A 214 3.67 26.65 -10.26
N ASP A 215 3.46 26.19 -11.50
CA ASP A 215 3.79 26.96 -12.71
C ASP A 215 2.88 28.17 -12.97
N ALA A 216 1.80 28.34 -12.20
CA ALA A 216 0.91 29.49 -12.35
C ALA A 216 1.44 30.77 -11.65
N ALA A 217 2.61 30.73 -11.01
CA ALA A 217 3.17 31.85 -10.26
C ALA A 217 4.14 32.73 -11.08
N ASP A 218 4.47 32.37 -12.31
CA ASP A 218 5.49 33.05 -13.15
C ASP A 218 4.90 33.76 -14.40
N GLU A 219 3.63 34.10 -14.43
CA GLU A 219 3.16 35.07 -15.45
C GLU A 219 3.12 36.49 -14.86
N PRO A 220 3.83 37.44 -15.51
CA PRO A 220 4.00 38.83 -15.05
C PRO A 220 2.75 39.68 -15.15
#